data_63fb6731f46f4d52afde99ae6cc74341
#
_entry.id   63fb6731f46f4d52afde99ae6cc74341
#
_cell.length_a   1.000
_cell.length_b   1.000
_cell.length_c   1.000
_cell.angle_alpha   90.00
_cell.angle_beta   90.00
_cell.angle_gamma   90.00
#
_symmetry.space_group_name_H-M   'P 1'
#
loop_
_entity.id
_entity.type
_entity.pdbx_description
1 polymer ?
#
loop_
_entity_poly.entity_id
_entity_poly.type
_entity_poly.pdbx_seq_one_letter_code
_entity_poly.pdbx_strand_id
1 'polypeptide(L)'
;EVETPYLIKSTPEGARDFVVPSRMNEGQFYALPQSPQTFKQLLMVGGMDKYFQIVKCFRDEDLRADRQPEFTQIDCEMAFVEQEDILNVFEGLTRHLLKEIKGIEVDKFPRITYDYAMKTYGNDKPDIRFGMEFGELNEFAQHKEFPVFNAAELVVGIAVPGAGNYTRKEIDGLIDWVKRPQVGASGMVYAKCNDDGTFKSSVDKFYDQDDLTNWAKATEANPGDMIFVLSGPANKTRAQLSALRMELATRLGLRNPEEFAPLWVVDFPLLELDEESGRYHAMHHPFTSPKPEDMALLETEPGK
;
A
#
# COMPACT_ATOMS: atom_id res chain seq x y z
N GLU A 1 -20.71 8.82 23.05
CA GLU A 1 -19.44 9.55 23.04
C GLU A 1 -18.88 9.63 24.45
N VAL A 2 -17.55 9.37 24.63
CA VAL A 2 -16.88 9.42 25.94
C VAL A 2 -15.51 10.07 25.73
N GLU A 3 -15.26 11.17 26.44
CA GLU A 3 -13.96 11.83 26.43
C GLU A 3 -13.00 11.15 27.41
N THR A 4 -11.73 11.03 27.01
CA THR A 4 -10.66 10.42 27.79
C THR A 4 -9.54 11.41 28.11
N PRO A 5 -8.77 11.21 29.21
CA PRO A 5 -7.68 12.13 29.56
C PRO A 5 -6.55 12.17 28.55
N TYR A 6 -5.90 13.35 28.41
CA TYR A 6 -4.67 13.53 27.63
C TYR A 6 -3.38 13.34 28.45
N LEU A 7 -3.40 13.62 29.74
CA LEU A 7 -2.24 13.38 30.61
C LEU A 7 -2.32 11.99 31.18
N ILE A 8 -1.64 11.04 30.53
CA ILE A 8 -1.70 9.62 30.84
C ILE A 8 -0.32 9.04 31.18
N LYS A 9 -0.29 7.79 31.55
CA LYS A 9 0.95 7.01 31.61
C LYS A 9 1.32 6.54 30.20
N SER A 10 2.63 6.51 29.90
CA SER A 10 3.14 5.93 28.66
C SER A 10 2.58 4.52 28.42
N THR A 11 2.16 4.25 27.19
CA THR A 11 1.68 2.96 26.72
C THR A 11 2.48 2.50 25.50
N PRO A 12 2.80 1.21 25.38
CA PRO A 12 3.62 0.69 24.27
C PRO A 12 2.78 0.54 22.99
N GLU A 13 2.50 1.65 22.31
CA GLU A 13 1.65 1.67 21.10
C GLU A 13 2.47 1.77 19.77
N GLY A 14 3.80 1.63 19.84
CA GLY A 14 4.65 1.55 18.66
C GLY A 14 5.39 2.84 18.28
N ALA A 15 4.81 4.03 18.53
CA ALA A 15 5.49 5.31 18.33
C ALA A 15 6.20 5.77 19.61
N ARG A 16 7.05 6.80 19.49
CA ARG A 16 7.61 7.47 20.65
C ARG A 16 6.61 8.48 21.22
N ASP A 17 6.54 8.55 22.56
CA ASP A 17 5.64 9.46 23.27
C ASP A 17 6.18 10.90 23.30
N PHE A 18 5.27 11.87 23.21
CA PHE A 18 5.52 13.20 23.73
C PHE A 18 5.26 13.20 25.24
N VAL A 19 6.19 13.75 26.02
CA VAL A 19 6.11 13.74 27.48
C VAL A 19 5.94 15.14 28.07
N VAL A 20 5.17 15.23 29.16
CA VAL A 20 4.95 16.44 29.92
C VAL A 20 5.51 16.25 31.34
N PRO A 21 6.45 17.09 31.81
CA PRO A 21 6.99 16.96 33.16
C PRO A 21 5.90 17.16 34.23
N SER A 22 5.92 16.29 35.25
CA SER A 22 5.04 16.46 36.42
C SER A 22 5.61 17.50 37.38
N ARG A 23 4.86 18.56 37.64
CA ARG A 23 5.24 19.56 38.66
C ARG A 23 5.18 18.99 40.09
N MET A 24 4.27 18.04 40.31
CA MET A 24 4.00 17.51 41.65
C MET A 24 4.96 16.36 42.05
N ASN A 25 5.49 15.66 41.06
CA ASN A 25 6.34 14.49 41.30
C ASN A 25 7.66 14.69 40.52
N GLU A 26 8.71 15.03 41.25
CA GLU A 26 10.03 15.28 40.66
C GLU A 26 10.57 14.02 39.95
N GLY A 27 11.09 14.20 38.72
CA GLY A 27 11.61 13.10 37.91
C GLY A 27 10.54 12.23 37.22
N GLN A 28 9.26 12.56 37.38
CA GLN A 28 8.15 11.85 36.70
C GLN A 28 7.54 12.68 35.56
N PHE A 29 6.95 11.98 34.61
CA PHE A 29 6.37 12.56 33.41
C PHE A 29 5.00 11.94 33.12
N TYR A 30 4.11 12.77 32.58
CA TYR A 30 2.95 12.28 31.84
C TYR A 30 3.33 12.06 30.39
N ALA A 31 2.67 11.13 29.71
CA ALA A 31 2.70 11.00 28.27
C ALA A 31 1.43 11.59 27.64
N LEU A 32 1.56 12.15 26.44
CA LEU A 32 0.40 12.47 25.60
C LEU A 32 -0.05 11.20 24.86
N PRO A 33 -1.36 10.96 24.68
CA PRO A 33 -1.87 9.72 24.13
C PRO A 33 -1.52 9.58 22.64
N GLN A 34 -0.99 8.43 22.28
CA GLN A 34 -0.86 8.02 20.87
C GLN A 34 -2.22 7.61 20.28
N SER A 35 -3.07 7.05 21.13
CA SER A 35 -4.49 6.81 20.97
C SER A 35 -5.12 6.61 22.37
N PRO A 36 -6.45 6.63 22.52
CA PRO A 36 -7.10 6.33 23.79
C PRO A 36 -7.20 4.81 24.09
N GLN A 37 -6.25 4.00 23.62
CA GLN A 37 -6.31 2.53 23.60
C GLN A 37 -6.62 1.90 24.96
N THR A 38 -5.91 2.30 26.01
CA THR A 38 -6.14 1.75 27.35
C THR A 38 -7.54 2.06 27.86
N PHE A 39 -8.00 3.28 27.65
CA PHE A 39 -9.30 3.71 28.17
C PHE A 39 -10.47 3.05 27.44
N LYS A 40 -10.40 2.95 26.10
CA LYS A 40 -11.46 2.27 25.35
C LYS A 40 -11.56 0.78 25.69
N GLN A 41 -10.44 0.10 25.92
CA GLN A 41 -10.43 -1.27 26.43
C GLN A 41 -11.07 -1.38 27.81
N LEU A 42 -10.75 -0.47 28.73
CA LEU A 42 -11.37 -0.43 30.06
C LEU A 42 -12.88 -0.18 29.99
N LEU A 43 -13.33 0.65 29.05
CA LEU A 43 -14.76 0.87 28.83
C LEU A 43 -15.46 -0.42 28.37
N MET A 44 -14.86 -1.19 27.47
CA MET A 44 -15.39 -2.50 27.04
C MET A 44 -15.45 -3.48 28.21
N VAL A 45 -14.36 -3.60 28.98
CA VAL A 45 -14.32 -4.44 30.20
C VAL A 45 -15.34 -3.97 31.23
N GLY A 46 -15.59 -2.67 31.34
CA GLY A 46 -16.59 -2.06 32.20
C GLY A 46 -18.05 -2.24 31.73
N GLY A 47 -18.27 -2.93 30.60
CA GLY A 47 -19.61 -3.29 30.10
C GLY A 47 -20.20 -2.29 29.10
N MET A 48 -19.39 -1.41 28.51
CA MET A 48 -19.82 -0.63 27.35
C MET A 48 -19.72 -1.44 26.08
N ASP A 49 -20.82 -1.59 25.36
CA ASP A 49 -20.83 -2.34 24.08
C ASP A 49 -20.28 -1.50 22.91
N LYS A 50 -20.41 -0.19 22.99
CA LYS A 50 -19.98 0.72 21.91
C LYS A 50 -19.44 2.02 22.48
N TYR A 51 -18.32 2.44 21.95
CA TYR A 51 -17.65 3.69 22.28
C TYR A 51 -17.23 4.40 21.00
N PHE A 52 -17.28 5.72 21.00
CA PHE A 52 -16.54 6.56 20.03
C PHE A 52 -16.13 7.89 20.68
N GLN A 53 -15.10 8.48 20.10
CA GLN A 53 -14.58 9.78 20.47
C GLN A 53 -13.94 10.45 19.24
N ILE A 54 -14.06 11.77 19.15
CA ILE A 54 -13.23 12.58 18.23
C ILE A 54 -12.08 13.13 19.08
N VAL A 55 -10.90 12.53 18.95
CA VAL A 55 -9.80 12.68 19.90
C VAL A 55 -8.51 13.15 19.25
N LYS A 56 -7.77 14.04 19.93
CA LYS A 56 -6.39 14.39 19.58
C LYS A 56 -5.46 13.27 19.96
N CYS A 57 -4.58 12.91 19.02
CA CYS A 57 -3.55 11.90 19.18
C CYS A 57 -2.18 12.50 18.86
N PHE A 58 -1.14 11.98 19.51
CA PHE A 58 0.22 12.53 19.46
C PHE A 58 1.21 11.39 19.22
N ARG A 59 2.04 11.51 18.17
CA ARG A 59 3.07 10.51 17.86
C ARG A 59 4.34 11.22 17.43
N ASP A 60 5.43 10.96 18.14
CA ASP A 60 6.76 11.47 17.80
C ASP A 60 7.44 10.50 16.82
N GLU A 61 7.04 10.60 15.57
CA GLU A 61 7.51 9.80 14.44
C GLU A 61 8.08 10.68 13.34
N ASP A 62 8.83 10.08 12.41
CA ASP A 62 9.28 10.75 11.22
C ASP A 62 8.09 11.25 10.37
N LEU A 63 8.15 12.52 10.01
CA LEU A 63 7.12 13.15 9.20
C LEU A 63 7.13 12.57 7.79
N ARG A 64 5.95 12.21 7.31
CA ARG A 64 5.68 11.85 5.91
C ARG A 64 4.67 12.84 5.33
N ALA A 65 4.45 12.82 4.02
CA ALA A 65 3.58 13.76 3.34
C ALA A 65 2.16 13.87 3.93
N ASP A 66 1.66 12.77 4.50
CA ASP A 66 0.31 12.62 5.06
C ASP A 66 0.28 12.43 6.59
N ARG A 67 1.43 12.56 7.28
CA ARG A 67 1.53 12.35 8.74
C ARG A 67 1.95 13.61 9.46
N GLN A 68 1.24 13.90 10.56
CA GLN A 68 1.53 14.98 11.48
C GLN A 68 1.76 14.41 12.88
N PRO A 69 2.63 15.05 13.70
CA PRO A 69 2.90 14.59 15.08
C PRO A 69 1.68 14.77 15.99
N GLU A 70 0.80 15.70 15.66
CA GLU A 70 -0.52 15.90 16.28
C GLU A 70 -1.59 15.75 15.21
N PHE A 71 -2.57 14.91 15.44
CA PHE A 71 -3.69 14.66 14.52
C PHE A 71 -4.96 14.29 15.26
N THR A 72 -6.09 14.31 14.58
CA THR A 72 -7.38 13.95 15.14
C THR A 72 -7.84 12.61 14.59
N GLN A 73 -8.29 11.72 15.48
CA GLN A 73 -8.93 10.45 15.12
C GLN A 73 -10.43 10.51 15.38
N ILE A 74 -11.21 9.84 14.53
CA ILE A 74 -12.51 9.32 14.89
C ILE A 74 -12.23 7.93 15.44
N ASP A 75 -12.13 7.81 16.75
CA ASP A 75 -11.78 6.58 17.44
C ASP A 75 -13.03 5.85 17.90
N CYS A 76 -13.10 4.56 17.63
CA CYS A 76 -14.25 3.70 17.97
C CYS A 76 -13.78 2.40 18.59
N GLU A 77 -14.59 1.85 19.50
CA GLU A 77 -14.43 0.50 20.01
C GLU A 77 -15.80 -0.15 20.13
N MET A 78 -15.91 -1.42 19.76
CA MET A 78 -17.16 -2.19 19.86
C MET A 78 -16.88 -3.58 20.41
N ALA A 79 -17.74 -4.05 21.32
CA ALA A 79 -17.71 -5.38 21.86
C ALA A 79 -18.69 -6.31 21.12
N PHE A 80 -18.43 -7.62 21.14
CA PHE A 80 -19.31 -8.66 20.57
C PHE A 80 -19.58 -8.50 19.08
N VAL A 81 -18.55 -8.10 18.32
CA VAL A 81 -18.63 -7.85 16.87
C VAL A 81 -17.63 -8.73 16.11
N GLU A 82 -17.96 -9.01 14.87
CA GLU A 82 -17.10 -9.66 13.91
C GLU A 82 -16.50 -8.62 12.93
N GLN A 83 -15.55 -9.03 12.12
CA GLN A 83 -14.91 -8.18 11.11
C GLN A 83 -15.92 -7.45 10.22
N GLU A 84 -16.97 -8.14 9.77
CA GLU A 84 -17.98 -7.56 8.90
C GLU A 84 -18.77 -6.42 9.55
N ASP A 85 -19.00 -6.49 10.85
CA ASP A 85 -19.69 -5.41 11.57
C ASP A 85 -18.86 -4.13 11.56
N ILE A 86 -17.53 -4.26 11.77
CA ILE A 86 -16.59 -3.15 11.73
C ILE A 86 -16.53 -2.54 10.32
N LEU A 87 -16.35 -3.39 9.29
CA LEU A 87 -16.29 -2.92 7.90
C LEU A 87 -17.57 -2.18 7.51
N ASN A 88 -18.75 -2.72 7.85
CA ASN A 88 -20.03 -2.09 7.54
C ASN A 88 -20.21 -0.73 8.23
N VAL A 89 -19.79 -0.60 9.50
CA VAL A 89 -19.87 0.68 10.23
C VAL A 89 -18.99 1.74 9.58
N PHE A 90 -17.71 1.43 9.29
CA PHE A 90 -16.80 2.41 8.71
C PHE A 90 -17.07 2.69 7.24
N GLU A 91 -17.58 1.71 6.47
CA GLU A 91 -18.07 1.95 5.10
C GLU A 91 -19.26 2.90 5.14
N GLY A 92 -20.23 2.65 6.04
CA GLY A 92 -21.39 3.53 6.22
C GLY A 92 -20.99 4.94 6.62
N LEU A 93 -20.05 5.10 7.54
CA LEU A 93 -19.52 6.40 7.95
C LEU A 93 -18.85 7.12 6.78
N THR A 94 -17.98 6.45 6.03
CA THR A 94 -17.27 7.06 4.90
C THR A 94 -18.24 7.50 3.80
N ARG A 95 -19.21 6.66 3.45
CA ARG A 95 -20.26 6.98 2.47
C ARG A 95 -21.10 8.18 2.92
N HIS A 96 -21.48 8.22 4.19
CA HIS A 96 -22.22 9.35 4.77
C HIS A 96 -21.41 10.65 4.67
N LEU A 97 -20.13 10.64 5.05
CA LEU A 97 -19.27 11.82 4.97
C LEU A 97 -19.07 12.30 3.54
N LEU A 98 -18.84 11.40 2.57
CA LEU A 98 -18.72 11.76 1.16
C LEU A 98 -20.00 12.39 0.63
N LYS A 99 -21.15 11.84 1.00
CA LYS A 99 -22.46 12.40 0.59
C LYS A 99 -22.72 13.75 1.21
N GLU A 100 -22.60 13.90 2.53
CA GLU A 100 -22.96 15.14 3.24
C GLU A 100 -21.98 16.30 2.99
N ILE A 101 -20.69 16.00 2.85
CA ILE A 101 -19.65 17.04 2.73
C ILE A 101 -19.32 17.35 1.27
N LYS A 102 -19.32 16.34 0.41
CA LYS A 102 -18.91 16.46 -1.01
C LYS A 102 -20.08 16.32 -1.99
N GLY A 103 -21.24 15.87 -1.56
CA GLY A 103 -22.37 15.56 -2.45
C GLY A 103 -22.13 14.34 -3.35
N ILE A 104 -21.18 13.49 -2.99
CA ILE A 104 -20.77 12.31 -3.77
C ILE A 104 -21.47 11.08 -3.22
N GLU A 105 -22.24 10.41 -4.05
CA GLU A 105 -22.79 9.10 -3.72
C GLU A 105 -21.85 8.00 -4.21
N VAL A 106 -21.44 7.13 -3.29
CA VAL A 106 -20.56 5.99 -3.56
C VAL A 106 -21.33 4.71 -3.27
N ASP A 107 -21.23 3.75 -4.18
CA ASP A 107 -21.76 2.41 -3.97
C ASP A 107 -20.98 1.64 -2.89
N LYS A 108 -21.33 0.37 -2.70
CA LYS A 108 -20.57 -0.52 -1.83
C LYS A 108 -19.12 -0.59 -2.27
N PHE A 109 -18.19 -0.50 -1.29
CA PHE A 109 -16.77 -0.53 -1.59
C PHE A 109 -16.36 -1.90 -2.13
N PRO A 110 -15.62 -1.95 -3.25
CA PRO A 110 -15.01 -3.19 -3.71
C PRO A 110 -14.03 -3.71 -2.65
N ARG A 111 -13.91 -5.04 -2.58
CA ARG A 111 -12.98 -5.72 -1.68
C ARG A 111 -11.94 -6.45 -2.49
N ILE A 112 -10.68 -6.22 -2.19
CA ILE A 112 -9.55 -6.94 -2.77
C ILE A 112 -8.70 -7.49 -1.64
N THR A 113 -8.04 -8.62 -1.88
CA THR A 113 -7.09 -9.16 -0.89
C THR A 113 -5.78 -8.39 -0.92
N TYR A 114 -5.03 -8.45 0.18
CA TYR A 114 -3.68 -7.89 0.24
C TYR A 114 -2.79 -8.44 -0.87
N ASP A 115 -2.80 -9.76 -1.08
CA ASP A 115 -2.01 -10.41 -2.13
C ASP A 115 -2.35 -9.89 -3.52
N TYR A 116 -3.65 -9.72 -3.82
CA TYR A 116 -4.09 -9.14 -5.08
C TYR A 116 -3.61 -7.69 -5.22
N ALA A 117 -3.75 -6.87 -4.18
CA ALA A 117 -3.30 -5.48 -4.18
C ALA A 117 -1.79 -5.37 -4.42
N MET A 118 -1.00 -6.19 -3.73
CA MET A 118 0.45 -6.22 -3.90
C MET A 118 0.89 -6.75 -5.25
N LYS A 119 0.21 -7.79 -5.77
CA LYS A 119 0.51 -8.37 -7.07
C LYS A 119 0.16 -7.43 -8.21
N THR A 120 -1.00 -6.78 -8.13
CA THR A 120 -1.59 -5.98 -9.22
C THR A 120 -1.13 -4.52 -9.21
N TYR A 121 -0.87 -3.95 -8.03
CA TYR A 121 -0.56 -2.53 -7.87
C TYR A 121 0.73 -2.25 -7.09
N GLY A 122 1.30 -3.26 -6.43
CA GLY A 122 2.51 -3.12 -5.61
C GLY A 122 2.34 -2.24 -4.37
N ASN A 123 1.11 -2.09 -3.89
CA ASN A 123 0.75 -1.21 -2.79
C ASN A 123 -0.49 -1.74 -2.05
N ASP A 124 -0.48 -1.68 -0.73
CA ASP A 124 -1.59 -2.07 0.15
C ASP A 124 -2.74 -1.06 0.22
N LYS A 125 -2.60 0.09 -0.42
CA LYS A 125 -3.61 1.16 -0.56
C LYS A 125 -3.61 1.72 -1.99
N PRO A 126 -3.96 0.88 -2.99
CA PRO A 126 -3.83 1.24 -4.39
C PRO A 126 -4.79 2.34 -4.81
N ASP A 127 -4.35 3.19 -5.71
CA ASP A 127 -5.22 4.10 -6.43
C ASP A 127 -5.84 3.37 -7.63
N ILE A 128 -7.14 3.07 -7.55
CA ILE A 128 -7.87 2.30 -8.56
C ILE A 128 -8.66 3.18 -9.55
N ARG A 129 -8.48 4.51 -9.51
CA ARG A 129 -9.15 5.44 -10.41
C ARG A 129 -8.68 5.34 -11.85
N PHE A 130 -7.58 4.65 -12.08
CA PHE A 130 -7.00 4.43 -13.41
C PHE A 130 -6.37 3.04 -13.50
N GLY A 131 -6.21 2.54 -14.70
CA GLY A 131 -5.59 1.23 -14.98
C GLY A 131 -4.09 1.17 -14.71
N MET A 132 -3.30 0.69 -15.68
CA MET A 132 -1.89 0.38 -15.56
C MET A 132 -1.61 -0.67 -14.47
N GLU A 133 -2.36 -1.77 -14.52
CA GLU A 133 -2.16 -2.93 -13.65
C GLU A 133 -0.86 -3.66 -14.00
N PHE A 134 -0.27 -4.32 -13.03
CA PHE A 134 0.99 -5.03 -13.22
C PHE A 134 0.77 -6.33 -13.98
N GLY A 135 1.64 -6.59 -14.96
CA GLY A 135 1.79 -7.89 -15.61
C GLY A 135 3.10 -8.56 -15.19
N GLU A 136 3.02 -9.74 -14.58
CA GLU A 136 4.21 -10.55 -14.30
C GLU A 136 4.74 -11.16 -15.59
N LEU A 137 6.05 -11.04 -15.82
CA LEU A 137 6.70 -11.40 -17.08
C LEU A 137 7.73 -12.53 -16.92
N ASN A 138 7.88 -13.10 -15.73
CA ASN A 138 8.91 -14.12 -15.46
C ASN A 138 8.88 -15.25 -16.50
N GLU A 139 7.69 -15.81 -16.78
CA GLU A 139 7.51 -16.91 -17.73
C GLU A 139 8.01 -16.58 -19.15
N PHE A 140 7.85 -15.33 -19.57
CA PHE A 140 8.17 -14.87 -20.94
C PHE A 140 9.53 -14.21 -21.05
N ALA A 141 10.07 -13.67 -19.94
CA ALA A 141 11.27 -12.86 -19.93
C ALA A 141 12.51 -13.60 -19.40
N GLN A 142 12.34 -14.61 -18.56
CA GLN A 142 13.44 -15.43 -18.07
C GLN A 142 13.82 -16.56 -19.04
N HIS A 143 14.97 -17.17 -18.81
CA HIS A 143 15.54 -18.24 -19.67
C HIS A 143 15.91 -17.80 -21.08
N LYS A 144 16.11 -16.52 -21.30
CA LYS A 144 16.64 -15.89 -22.52
C LYS A 144 18.10 -15.44 -22.30
N GLU A 145 18.76 -14.94 -23.32
CA GLU A 145 20.16 -14.48 -23.24
C GLU A 145 20.31 -13.12 -22.55
N PHE A 146 19.39 -12.75 -21.63
CA PHE A 146 19.44 -11.50 -20.90
C PHE A 146 19.65 -11.74 -19.38
N PRO A 147 20.92 -11.63 -18.91
CA PRO A 147 21.29 -12.04 -17.55
C PRO A 147 20.54 -11.29 -16.44
N VAL A 148 20.16 -10.03 -16.68
CA VAL A 148 19.48 -9.16 -15.69
C VAL A 148 18.13 -9.78 -15.28
N PHE A 149 17.35 -10.26 -16.24
CA PHE A 149 16.06 -10.86 -15.93
C PHE A 149 16.20 -12.29 -15.41
N ASN A 150 17.19 -13.04 -15.90
CA ASN A 150 17.45 -14.39 -15.42
C ASN A 150 17.87 -14.45 -13.93
N ALA A 151 18.54 -13.40 -13.43
CA ALA A 151 18.97 -13.30 -12.04
C ALA A 151 17.91 -12.70 -11.11
N ALA A 152 16.80 -12.20 -11.66
CA ALA A 152 15.77 -11.54 -10.89
C ALA A 152 14.77 -12.56 -10.31
N GLU A 153 14.31 -12.32 -9.08
CA GLU A 153 13.19 -13.05 -8.49
C GLU A 153 11.87 -12.72 -9.21
N LEU A 154 11.70 -11.43 -9.54
CA LEU A 154 10.53 -10.90 -10.24
C LEU A 154 10.94 -10.06 -11.44
N VAL A 155 10.26 -10.30 -12.57
CA VAL A 155 10.23 -9.42 -13.75
C VAL A 155 8.79 -9.00 -13.94
N VAL A 156 8.51 -7.71 -13.86
CA VAL A 156 7.14 -7.17 -13.86
C VAL A 156 7.06 -5.87 -14.64
N GLY A 157 5.98 -5.68 -15.38
CA GLY A 157 5.77 -4.52 -16.21
C GLY A 157 4.41 -3.88 -16.05
N ILE A 158 4.29 -2.67 -16.58
CA ILE A 158 3.02 -1.95 -16.75
C ILE A 158 2.91 -1.43 -18.17
N ALA A 159 1.71 -1.50 -18.76
CA ALA A 159 1.39 -0.81 -20.01
C ALA A 159 0.95 0.62 -19.71
N VAL A 160 1.53 1.58 -20.40
CA VAL A 160 1.25 3.00 -20.23
C VAL A 160 0.56 3.55 -21.48
N PRO A 161 -0.73 3.91 -21.38
CA PRO A 161 -1.52 4.35 -22.52
C PRO A 161 -0.93 5.55 -23.23
N GLY A 162 -0.77 5.47 -24.56
CA GLY A 162 -0.29 6.55 -25.40
C GLY A 162 1.18 6.91 -25.24
N ALA A 163 1.92 6.25 -24.36
CA ALA A 163 3.35 6.53 -24.15
C ALA A 163 4.26 6.03 -25.30
N GLY A 164 3.71 5.32 -26.27
CA GLY A 164 4.41 4.98 -27.51
C GLY A 164 4.94 6.19 -28.29
N ASN A 165 4.38 7.37 -28.04
CA ASN A 165 4.83 8.64 -28.61
C ASN A 165 5.94 9.35 -27.82
N TYR A 166 6.37 8.79 -26.68
CA TYR A 166 7.43 9.39 -25.87
C TYR A 166 8.74 9.50 -26.66
N THR A 167 9.34 10.66 -26.57
CA THR A 167 10.66 10.92 -27.11
C THR A 167 11.73 10.19 -26.31
N ARG A 168 12.90 9.99 -26.92
CA ARG A 168 14.06 9.41 -26.24
C ARG A 168 14.38 10.15 -24.94
N LYS A 169 14.30 11.47 -24.93
CA LYS A 169 14.58 12.31 -23.76
C LYS A 169 13.58 12.04 -22.61
N GLU A 170 12.31 11.84 -22.93
CA GLU A 170 11.28 11.51 -21.90
C GLU A 170 11.52 10.13 -21.30
N ILE A 171 11.87 9.15 -22.14
CA ILE A 171 12.20 7.79 -21.67
C ILE A 171 13.47 7.80 -20.80
N ASP A 172 14.53 8.47 -21.24
CA ASP A 172 15.78 8.59 -20.47
C ASP A 172 15.51 9.31 -19.15
N GLY A 173 14.65 10.33 -19.13
CA GLY A 173 14.21 11.00 -17.90
C GLY A 173 13.44 10.10 -16.93
N LEU A 174 12.65 9.13 -17.43
CA LEU A 174 11.99 8.12 -16.59
C LEU A 174 12.99 7.09 -16.05
N ILE A 175 13.97 6.67 -16.88
CA ILE A 175 15.05 5.77 -16.43
C ILE A 175 15.87 6.43 -15.31
N ASP A 176 16.19 7.69 -15.42
CA ASP A 176 16.88 8.45 -14.37
C ASP A 176 16.00 8.62 -13.13
N TRP A 177 14.69 8.82 -13.32
CA TRP A 177 13.75 8.98 -12.22
C TRP A 177 13.63 7.70 -11.39
N VAL A 178 13.52 6.51 -12.00
CA VAL A 178 13.42 5.24 -11.26
C VAL A 178 14.73 4.89 -10.53
N LYS A 179 15.88 5.41 -10.98
CA LYS A 179 17.18 5.20 -10.31
C LYS A 179 17.41 6.11 -9.11
N ARG A 180 16.57 7.12 -8.87
CA ARG A 180 16.70 8.00 -7.69
C ARG A 180 16.66 7.18 -6.39
N PRO A 181 17.37 7.59 -5.34
CA PRO A 181 17.41 6.86 -4.08
C PRO A 181 16.03 6.57 -3.48
N GLN A 182 15.05 7.46 -3.71
CA GLN A 182 13.68 7.33 -3.22
C GLN A 182 12.91 6.17 -3.88
N VAL A 183 13.27 5.79 -5.11
CA VAL A 183 12.69 4.65 -5.85
C VAL A 183 13.66 3.47 -5.82
N GLY A 184 14.93 3.70 -6.15
CA GLY A 184 16.04 2.78 -5.96
C GLY A 184 16.04 1.59 -6.93
N ALA A 185 15.45 1.72 -8.13
CA ALA A 185 15.55 0.72 -9.18
C ALA A 185 16.94 0.74 -9.83
N SER A 186 17.46 -0.43 -10.19
CA SER A 186 18.78 -0.54 -10.87
C SER A 186 18.74 -0.04 -12.31
N GLY A 187 17.58 -0.11 -12.96
CA GLY A 187 17.33 0.28 -14.34
C GLY A 187 15.89 0.02 -14.74
N MET A 188 15.56 0.30 -15.99
CA MET A 188 14.25 0.05 -16.56
C MET A 188 14.39 -0.38 -18.01
N VAL A 189 13.70 -1.44 -18.37
CA VAL A 189 13.54 -1.87 -19.77
C VAL A 189 12.21 -1.32 -20.28
N TYR A 190 12.13 -1.04 -21.57
CA TYR A 190 10.87 -0.64 -22.19
C TYR A 190 10.66 -1.35 -23.53
N ALA A 191 9.39 -1.54 -23.89
CA ALA A 191 8.95 -2.00 -25.18
C ALA A 191 7.81 -1.10 -25.70
N LYS A 192 8.02 -0.49 -26.85
CA LYS A 192 7.02 0.29 -27.55
C LYS A 192 6.11 -0.63 -28.36
N CYS A 193 4.80 -0.48 -28.21
CA CYS A 193 3.79 -1.11 -29.05
C CYS A 193 3.47 -0.18 -30.22
N ASN A 194 3.92 -0.52 -31.44
CA ASN A 194 3.64 0.28 -32.61
C ASN A 194 2.20 0.09 -33.10
N ASP A 195 1.68 1.08 -33.84
CA ASP A 195 0.29 1.04 -34.37
C ASP A 195 0.05 -0.10 -35.37
N ASP A 196 1.09 -0.62 -36.00
CA ASP A 196 1.05 -1.76 -36.92
C ASP A 196 1.11 -3.13 -36.23
N GLY A 197 1.12 -3.14 -34.89
CA GLY A 197 1.21 -4.36 -34.07
C GLY A 197 2.62 -4.91 -33.89
N THR A 198 3.65 -4.23 -34.41
CA THR A 198 5.05 -4.58 -34.16
C THR A 198 5.56 -3.94 -32.87
N PHE A 199 6.69 -4.44 -32.37
CA PHE A 199 7.29 -3.92 -31.13
C PHE A 199 8.72 -3.43 -31.38
N LYS A 200 9.11 -2.41 -30.60
CA LYS A 200 10.50 -1.94 -30.52
C LYS A 200 10.90 -1.82 -29.05
N SER A 201 11.95 -2.52 -28.67
CA SER A 201 12.39 -2.57 -27.28
C SER A 201 13.82 -2.06 -27.09
N SER A 202 14.14 -1.68 -25.86
CA SER A 202 15.53 -1.42 -25.44
C SER A 202 16.39 -2.70 -25.39
N VAL A 203 15.77 -3.86 -25.53
CA VAL A 203 16.38 -5.19 -25.43
C VAL A 203 16.09 -6.09 -26.65
N ASP A 204 15.84 -5.49 -27.81
CA ASP A 204 15.54 -6.19 -29.09
C ASP A 204 16.56 -7.28 -29.47
N LYS A 205 17.78 -7.21 -28.93
CA LYS A 205 18.83 -8.21 -29.19
C LYS A 205 18.54 -9.57 -28.51
N PHE A 206 17.68 -9.57 -27.50
CA PHE A 206 17.43 -10.73 -26.62
C PHE A 206 16.01 -11.25 -26.72
N TYR A 207 15.07 -10.43 -27.21
CA TYR A 207 13.63 -10.73 -27.27
C TYR A 207 13.10 -10.46 -28.67
N ASP A 208 12.44 -11.44 -29.24
CA ASP A 208 11.80 -11.33 -30.55
C ASP A 208 10.38 -10.76 -30.47
N GLN A 209 9.67 -10.68 -31.61
CA GLN A 209 8.32 -10.13 -31.68
C GLN A 209 7.29 -10.99 -30.94
N ASP A 210 7.50 -12.31 -30.88
CA ASP A 210 6.60 -13.23 -30.17
C ASP A 210 6.75 -13.06 -28.65
N ASP A 211 7.99 -12.91 -28.18
CA ASP A 211 8.28 -12.60 -26.77
C ASP A 211 7.59 -11.30 -26.35
N LEU A 212 7.78 -10.23 -27.15
CA LEU A 212 7.19 -8.91 -26.84
C LEU A 212 5.65 -8.90 -26.98
N THR A 213 5.09 -9.74 -27.86
CA THR A 213 3.64 -9.97 -27.93
C THR A 213 3.12 -10.59 -26.63
N ASN A 214 3.85 -11.53 -26.05
CA ASN A 214 3.48 -12.11 -24.77
C ASN A 214 3.57 -11.09 -23.61
N TRP A 215 4.57 -10.21 -23.65
CA TRP A 215 4.63 -9.08 -22.67
C TRP A 215 3.41 -8.17 -22.82
N ALA A 216 3.03 -7.82 -24.06
CA ALA A 216 1.86 -6.99 -24.30
C ALA A 216 0.56 -7.65 -23.79
N LYS A 217 0.39 -8.96 -23.99
CA LYS A 217 -0.76 -9.71 -23.46
C LYS A 217 -0.77 -9.71 -21.93
N ALA A 218 0.38 -9.94 -21.29
CA ALA A 218 0.49 -10.01 -19.83
C ALA A 218 0.26 -8.65 -19.16
N THR A 219 0.57 -7.56 -19.84
CA THR A 219 0.38 -6.18 -19.35
C THR A 219 -0.86 -5.49 -19.93
N GLU A 220 -1.65 -6.20 -20.75
CA GLU A 220 -2.82 -5.65 -21.45
C GLU A 220 -2.50 -4.42 -22.31
N ALA A 221 -1.29 -4.38 -22.89
CA ALA A 221 -0.86 -3.27 -23.73
C ALA A 221 -1.53 -3.28 -25.10
N ASN A 222 -1.91 -2.11 -25.56
CA ASN A 222 -2.52 -1.87 -26.86
C ASN A 222 -1.53 -1.19 -27.84
N PRO A 223 -1.80 -1.21 -29.16
CA PRO A 223 -1.07 -0.38 -30.12
C PRO A 223 -1.03 1.10 -29.67
N GLY A 224 0.14 1.73 -29.76
CA GLY A 224 0.37 3.09 -29.29
C GLY A 224 0.81 3.21 -27.83
N ASP A 225 0.78 2.12 -27.05
CA ASP A 225 1.24 2.09 -25.67
C ASP A 225 2.75 1.83 -25.55
N MET A 226 3.27 2.01 -24.35
CA MET A 226 4.61 1.59 -23.99
C MET A 226 4.58 0.73 -22.74
N ILE A 227 5.26 -0.39 -22.77
CA ILE A 227 5.46 -1.28 -21.63
C ILE A 227 6.76 -0.85 -20.94
N PHE A 228 6.70 -0.55 -19.65
CA PHE A 228 7.88 -0.37 -18.79
C PHE A 228 8.04 -1.55 -17.88
N VAL A 229 9.26 -2.08 -17.78
CA VAL A 229 9.57 -3.32 -17.06
C VAL A 229 10.69 -3.06 -16.05
N LEU A 230 10.45 -3.49 -14.82
CA LEU A 230 11.44 -3.54 -13.75
C LEU A 230 11.72 -4.99 -13.34
N SER A 231 12.87 -5.23 -12.72
CA SER A 231 13.27 -6.55 -12.26
C SER A 231 14.16 -6.48 -11.03
N GLY A 232 14.06 -7.51 -10.16
CA GLY A 232 14.84 -7.62 -8.93
C GLY A 232 14.13 -8.44 -7.85
N PRO A 233 14.41 -8.19 -6.55
CA PRO A 233 13.69 -8.80 -5.43
C PRO A 233 12.20 -8.44 -5.47
N ALA A 234 11.31 -9.40 -5.27
CA ALA A 234 9.88 -9.27 -5.58
C ALA A 234 9.21 -8.06 -4.92
N ASN A 235 9.23 -7.98 -3.59
CA ASN A 235 8.56 -6.91 -2.86
C ASN A 235 9.11 -5.52 -3.19
N LYS A 236 10.44 -5.41 -3.29
CA LYS A 236 11.09 -4.16 -3.65
C LYS A 236 10.74 -3.72 -5.06
N THR A 237 10.74 -4.65 -6.01
CA THR A 237 10.43 -4.35 -7.42
C THR A 237 8.98 -3.95 -7.60
N ARG A 238 8.04 -4.58 -6.90
CA ARG A 238 6.63 -4.17 -6.89
C ARG A 238 6.45 -2.75 -6.34
N ALA A 239 7.10 -2.43 -5.22
CA ALA A 239 7.05 -1.07 -4.65
C ALA A 239 7.64 -0.02 -5.60
N GLN A 240 8.75 -0.32 -6.28
CA GLN A 240 9.38 0.55 -7.27
C GLN A 240 8.47 0.79 -8.48
N LEU A 241 7.83 -0.27 -8.99
CA LEU A 241 6.89 -0.16 -10.11
C LEU A 241 5.62 0.58 -9.72
N SER A 242 5.13 0.42 -8.48
CA SER A 242 4.03 1.20 -7.92
C SER A 242 4.35 2.70 -7.89
N ALA A 243 5.56 3.06 -7.46
CA ALA A 243 6.01 4.46 -7.50
C ALA A 243 6.03 5.01 -8.92
N LEU A 244 6.53 4.23 -9.89
CA LEU A 244 6.54 4.61 -11.31
C LEU A 244 5.11 4.76 -11.86
N ARG A 245 4.21 3.82 -11.52
CA ARG A 245 2.79 3.88 -11.90
C ARG A 245 2.15 5.19 -11.44
N MET A 246 2.38 5.59 -10.20
CA MET A 246 1.84 6.83 -9.63
C MET A 246 2.42 8.09 -10.27
N GLU A 247 3.72 8.09 -10.57
CA GLU A 247 4.40 9.19 -11.29
C GLU A 247 3.83 9.35 -12.69
N LEU A 248 3.69 8.26 -13.43
CA LEU A 248 3.13 8.26 -14.79
C LEU A 248 1.67 8.70 -14.79
N ALA A 249 0.86 8.22 -13.85
CA ALA A 249 -0.53 8.66 -13.70
C ALA A 249 -0.63 10.17 -13.43
N THR A 250 0.30 10.73 -12.67
CA THR A 250 0.38 12.19 -12.45
C THR A 250 0.73 12.92 -13.73
N ARG A 251 1.76 12.47 -14.48
CA ARG A 251 2.18 13.09 -15.76
C ARG A 251 1.09 13.04 -16.82
N LEU A 252 0.32 11.96 -16.84
CA LEU A 252 -0.80 11.75 -17.79
C LEU A 252 -2.11 12.40 -17.33
N GLY A 253 -2.16 13.03 -16.16
CA GLY A 253 -3.37 13.66 -15.64
C GLY A 253 -4.48 12.68 -15.26
N LEU A 254 -4.15 11.40 -15.00
CA LEU A 254 -5.12 10.35 -14.67
C LEU A 254 -5.61 10.38 -13.22
N ARG A 255 -4.97 11.17 -12.37
CA ARG A 255 -5.29 11.32 -10.95
C ARG A 255 -6.19 12.53 -10.73
N ASN A 256 -7.49 12.37 -11.00
CA ASN A 256 -8.45 13.43 -10.74
C ASN A 256 -8.69 13.58 -9.23
N PRO A 257 -8.39 14.75 -8.60
CA PRO A 257 -8.57 14.94 -7.16
C PRO A 257 -10.04 15.01 -6.72
N GLU A 258 -10.97 15.24 -7.65
CA GLU A 258 -12.41 15.30 -7.36
C GLU A 258 -13.09 13.91 -7.46
N GLU A 259 -12.37 12.90 -7.90
CA GLU A 259 -12.86 11.53 -8.01
C GLU A 259 -12.43 10.71 -6.79
N PHE A 260 -13.40 10.00 -6.20
CA PHE A 260 -13.20 9.13 -5.03
C PHE A 260 -13.53 7.69 -5.41
N ALA A 261 -12.58 6.80 -5.20
CA ALA A 261 -12.72 5.36 -5.43
C ALA A 261 -12.29 4.58 -4.16
N PRO A 262 -13.08 4.65 -3.09
CA PRO A 262 -12.77 3.93 -1.85
C PRO A 262 -12.90 2.42 -2.06
N LEU A 263 -12.01 1.68 -1.39
CA LEU A 263 -12.01 0.22 -1.42
C LEU A 263 -11.56 -0.34 -0.07
N TRP A 264 -11.85 -1.62 0.16
CA TRP A 264 -11.29 -2.39 1.25
C TRP A 264 -10.17 -3.29 0.74
N VAL A 265 -8.99 -3.19 1.37
CA VAL A 265 -7.97 -4.23 1.27
C VAL A 265 -8.10 -5.12 2.50
N VAL A 266 -8.32 -6.40 2.28
CA VAL A 266 -8.56 -7.40 3.33
C VAL A 266 -7.47 -8.47 3.30
N ASP A 267 -7.48 -9.37 4.27
CA ASP A 267 -6.56 -10.51 4.33
C ASP A 267 -5.07 -10.10 4.37
N PHE A 268 -4.77 -9.07 5.17
CA PHE A 268 -3.37 -8.71 5.43
C PHE A 268 -2.65 -9.85 6.15
N PRO A 269 -1.34 -10.07 5.87
CA PRO A 269 -0.52 -10.97 6.67
C PRO A 269 -0.54 -10.55 8.14
N LEU A 270 -0.71 -11.51 9.04
CA LEU A 270 -0.65 -11.28 10.48
C LEU A 270 0.77 -10.96 10.93
N LEU A 271 1.72 -11.70 10.38
CA LEU A 271 3.12 -11.68 10.77
C LEU A 271 4.03 -11.41 9.56
N GLU A 272 5.12 -10.75 9.82
CA GLU A 272 6.20 -10.50 8.85
C GLU A 272 7.52 -11.07 9.39
N LEU A 273 8.27 -11.75 8.53
CA LEU A 273 9.59 -12.28 8.88
C LEU A 273 10.63 -11.17 8.76
N ASP A 274 11.30 -10.85 9.86
CA ASP A 274 12.52 -10.05 9.83
C ASP A 274 13.71 -10.93 9.40
N GLU A 275 14.21 -10.70 8.20
CA GLU A 275 15.29 -11.48 7.61
C GLU A 275 16.62 -11.36 8.42
N GLU A 276 16.85 -10.24 9.12
CA GLU A 276 18.08 -10.03 9.89
C GLU A 276 18.07 -10.85 11.20
N SER A 277 16.96 -10.84 11.93
CA SER A 277 16.83 -11.56 13.19
C SER A 277 16.28 -12.98 13.04
N GLY A 278 15.68 -13.32 11.89
CA GLY A 278 14.99 -14.58 11.65
C GLY A 278 13.73 -14.76 12.50
N ARG A 279 13.16 -13.67 13.03
CA ARG A 279 11.97 -13.68 13.89
C ARG A 279 10.76 -13.10 13.18
N TYR A 280 9.59 -13.59 13.56
CA TYR A 280 8.33 -13.01 13.13
C TYR A 280 7.91 -11.85 14.04
N HIS A 281 7.43 -10.78 13.43
CA HIS A 281 6.84 -9.63 14.09
C HIS A 281 5.42 -9.41 13.60
N ALA A 282 4.57 -8.83 14.44
CA ALA A 282 3.24 -8.42 13.99
C ALA A 282 3.37 -7.36 12.89
N MET A 283 2.76 -7.60 11.74
CA MET A 283 2.88 -6.69 10.59
C MET A 283 2.24 -5.31 10.88
N HIS A 284 1.13 -5.28 11.60
CA HIS A 284 0.43 -4.04 11.93
C HIS A 284 0.37 -3.78 13.43
N HIS A 285 -0.23 -4.69 14.20
CA HIS A 285 -0.41 -4.52 15.63
C HIS A 285 -0.51 -5.88 16.33
N PRO A 286 0.10 -6.06 17.52
CA PRO A 286 0.08 -7.33 18.24
C PRO A 286 -1.32 -7.75 18.73
N PHE A 287 -2.31 -6.87 18.71
CA PHE A 287 -3.69 -7.19 19.07
C PHE A 287 -4.51 -7.76 17.92
N THR A 288 -3.97 -7.74 16.69
CA THR A 288 -4.64 -8.34 15.53
C THR A 288 -4.78 -9.85 15.74
N SER A 289 -6.00 -10.36 15.61
CA SER A 289 -6.27 -11.80 15.72
C SER A 289 -5.98 -12.51 14.40
N PRO A 290 -5.41 -13.73 14.44
CA PRO A 290 -5.34 -14.55 13.24
C PRO A 290 -6.75 -14.96 12.77
N LYS A 291 -6.87 -15.35 11.51
CA LYS A 291 -8.12 -15.94 11.01
C LYS A 291 -8.41 -17.26 11.75
N PRO A 292 -9.69 -17.58 12.01
CA PRO A 292 -10.04 -18.84 12.69
C PRO A 292 -9.48 -20.09 12.02
N GLU A 293 -9.44 -20.13 10.69
CA GLU A 293 -8.89 -21.23 9.89
C GLU A 293 -7.38 -21.39 10.02
N ASP A 294 -6.65 -20.31 10.29
CA ASP A 294 -5.19 -20.27 10.37
C ASP A 294 -4.65 -20.43 11.80
N MET A 295 -5.52 -20.43 12.80
CA MET A 295 -5.13 -20.56 14.22
C MET A 295 -4.21 -21.76 14.50
N ALA A 296 -4.46 -22.90 13.84
CA ALA A 296 -3.66 -24.11 14.04
C ALA A 296 -2.24 -23.99 13.43
N LEU A 297 -2.04 -23.07 12.48
CA LEU A 297 -0.78 -22.87 11.78
C LEU A 297 0.14 -21.88 12.51
N LEU A 298 -0.39 -21.10 13.44
CA LEU A 298 0.33 -20.01 14.10
C LEU A 298 1.67 -20.43 14.75
N GLU A 299 1.71 -21.63 15.34
CA GLU A 299 2.93 -22.16 15.97
C GLU A 299 3.83 -22.95 15.00
N THR A 300 3.25 -23.55 13.96
CA THR A 300 3.97 -24.49 13.07
C THR A 300 4.40 -23.84 11.74
N GLU A 301 3.60 -22.95 11.21
CA GLU A 301 3.80 -22.30 9.92
C GLU A 301 3.39 -20.81 9.96
N PRO A 302 4.00 -20.00 10.84
CA PRO A 302 3.57 -18.61 11.09
C PRO A 302 3.69 -17.68 9.87
N GLY A 303 4.37 -18.11 8.81
CA GLY A 303 4.49 -17.36 7.55
C GLY A 303 3.37 -17.62 6.54
N LYS A 304 2.44 -18.52 6.87
CA LYS A 304 1.23 -18.75 6.06
C LYS A 304 0.12 -17.83 6.51
#